data_13248ef0cb198088deb8a3c6f1a5c494
#
_entry.id   13248ef0cb198088deb8a3c6f1a5c494
#
_cell.length_a   1.000
_cell.length_b   1.000
_cell.length_c   1.000
_cell.angle_alpha   90.00
_cell.angle_beta   90.00
_cell.angle_gamma   90.00
#
_symmetry.space_group_name_H-M   'P 1'
#
loop_
_entity.id
_entity.type
_entity.pdbx_description
1 polymer ?
#
loop_
_entity_poly.entity_id
_entity_poly.type
_entity_poly.pdbx_seq_one_letter_code
_entity_poly.pdbx_strand_id
1 'polypeptide(L)'
;LRLARELLDGHPLCKLEVLGDPTSLFPNMPETLKAAETLVKDGFHVMVYCSDDPIQAKMLEEIGCVAVMPLASLIGSGMGILNPWNLRLIIDNAKVPVIVDAGVGTASDAVIALELGCDGVLMNTAIAHAKNPVLMASAMKKGVEAGREAYLAGRMPRKLYSADPSSPT
;
A
#
# COMPACT_ATOMS: atom_id res chain seq x y z
N LEU A 1 21.36 0.12 7.09
CA LEU A 1 20.38 0.58 8.09
C LEU A 1 20.99 0.89 9.45
N ARG A 2 21.92 0.07 10.00
CA ARG A 2 22.57 0.34 11.29
C ARG A 2 23.27 1.70 11.32
N LEU A 3 24.09 2.02 10.31
CA LEU A 3 24.73 3.33 10.17
C LEU A 3 23.71 4.47 10.05
N ALA A 4 22.63 4.27 9.28
CA ALA A 4 21.57 5.27 9.17
C ALA A 4 20.88 5.54 10.51
N ARG A 5 20.64 4.50 11.31
CA ARG A 5 20.09 4.64 12.67
C ARG A 5 21.00 5.45 13.58
N GLU A 6 22.30 5.20 13.54
CA GLU A 6 23.27 5.98 14.30
C GLU A 6 23.28 7.47 13.91
N LEU A 7 23.20 7.75 12.59
CA LEU A 7 23.15 9.12 12.07
C LEU A 7 21.82 9.84 12.35
N LEU A 8 20.77 9.09 12.69
CA LEU A 8 19.43 9.60 13.01
C LEU A 8 19.11 9.48 14.51
N ASP A 9 20.11 9.66 15.37
CA ASP A 9 19.97 9.65 16.84
C ASP A 9 19.27 8.38 17.39
N GLY A 10 19.51 7.24 16.76
CA GLY A 10 18.97 5.96 17.18
C GLY A 10 17.53 5.68 16.72
N HIS A 11 16.97 6.47 15.81
CA HIS A 11 15.60 6.29 15.35
C HIS A 11 15.38 4.90 14.72
N PRO A 12 14.45 4.07 15.26
CA PRO A 12 14.34 2.66 14.89
C PRO A 12 13.51 2.40 13.63
N LEU A 13 12.68 3.36 13.19
CA LEU A 13 11.78 3.15 12.05
C LEU A 13 12.56 3.08 10.74
N CYS A 14 12.31 2.05 9.95
CA CYS A 14 12.90 1.93 8.62
C CYS A 14 11.91 1.33 7.62
N LYS A 15 12.07 1.69 6.34
CA LYS A 15 11.44 0.99 5.23
C LYS A 15 12.42 -0.03 4.65
N LEU A 16 12.00 -1.29 4.59
CA LEU A 16 12.73 -2.37 3.96
C LEU A 16 12.21 -2.61 2.56
N GLU A 17 13.13 -2.69 1.61
CA GLU A 17 12.85 -3.01 0.23
C GLU A 17 13.97 -3.90 -0.32
N VAL A 18 13.62 -5.14 -0.74
CA VAL A 18 14.56 -6.10 -1.34
C VAL A 18 14.07 -6.45 -2.73
N LEU A 19 14.70 -5.92 -3.74
CA LEU A 19 14.31 -6.10 -5.14
C LEU A 19 14.93 -7.39 -5.70
N GLY A 20 14.12 -8.17 -6.41
CA GLY A 20 14.54 -9.43 -7.02
C GLY A 20 14.97 -9.31 -8.47
N ASP A 21 14.48 -8.28 -9.16
CA ASP A 21 14.77 -8.03 -10.55
C ASP A 21 15.01 -6.53 -10.80
N PRO A 22 16.15 -6.17 -11.41
CA PRO A 22 16.51 -4.77 -11.63
C PRO A 22 15.64 -4.06 -12.68
N THR A 23 14.94 -4.81 -13.53
CA THR A 23 14.11 -4.24 -14.60
C THR A 23 12.69 -3.98 -14.13
N SER A 24 12.05 -4.96 -13.51
CA SER A 24 10.68 -4.87 -13.04
C SER A 24 10.58 -4.30 -11.62
N LEU A 25 11.67 -4.31 -10.86
CA LEU A 25 11.72 -3.94 -9.45
C LEU A 25 10.73 -4.76 -8.58
N PHE A 26 10.47 -6.01 -9.00
CA PHE A 26 9.63 -6.93 -8.26
C PHE A 26 10.31 -7.33 -6.94
N PRO A 27 9.60 -7.43 -5.81
CA PRO A 27 10.21 -7.79 -4.55
C PRO A 27 10.68 -9.25 -4.55
N ASN A 28 11.88 -9.50 -4.01
CA ASN A 28 12.38 -10.84 -3.73
C ASN A 28 11.85 -11.30 -2.37
N MET A 29 10.71 -11.95 -2.35
CA MET A 29 10.04 -12.28 -1.09
C MET A 29 10.82 -13.21 -0.17
N PRO A 30 11.52 -14.27 -0.64
CA PRO A 30 12.37 -15.09 0.22
C PRO A 30 13.46 -14.28 0.94
N GLU A 31 14.12 -13.37 0.24
CA GLU A 31 15.15 -12.51 0.84
C GLU A 31 14.54 -11.38 1.69
N THR A 32 13.37 -10.87 1.32
CA THR A 32 12.62 -9.89 2.12
C THR A 32 12.27 -10.44 3.50
N LEU A 33 11.76 -11.68 3.58
CA LEU A 33 11.42 -12.34 4.84
C LEU A 33 12.66 -12.50 5.74
N LYS A 34 13.79 -12.96 5.20
CA LYS A 34 15.05 -13.10 5.95
C LYS A 34 15.60 -11.75 6.43
N ALA A 35 15.54 -10.73 5.58
CA ALA A 35 16.00 -9.39 5.93
C ALA A 35 15.10 -8.77 7.01
N ALA A 36 13.79 -8.92 6.90
CA ALA A 36 12.83 -8.46 7.89
C ALA A 36 13.11 -9.10 9.26
N GLU A 37 13.27 -10.42 9.31
CA GLU A 37 13.60 -11.14 10.55
C GLU A 37 14.89 -10.61 11.19
N THR A 38 15.93 -10.39 10.39
CA THR A 38 17.21 -9.86 10.86
C THR A 38 17.05 -8.46 11.46
N LEU A 39 16.33 -7.57 10.75
CA LEU A 39 16.15 -6.18 11.19
C LEU A 39 15.27 -6.06 12.43
N VAL A 40 14.20 -6.86 12.51
CA VAL A 40 13.35 -6.90 13.71
C VAL A 40 14.15 -7.39 14.93
N LYS A 41 14.97 -8.44 14.78
CA LYS A 41 15.90 -8.91 15.85
C LYS A 41 16.92 -7.86 16.25
N ASP A 42 17.35 -7.00 15.32
CA ASP A 42 18.25 -5.87 15.57
C ASP A 42 17.52 -4.65 16.21
N GLY A 43 16.23 -4.76 16.52
CA GLY A 43 15.43 -3.73 17.17
C GLY A 43 14.97 -2.60 16.23
N PHE A 44 14.88 -2.87 14.92
CA PHE A 44 14.23 -1.94 13.98
C PHE A 44 12.71 -2.13 13.99
N HIS A 45 11.99 -1.01 13.82
CA HIS A 45 10.57 -0.99 13.50
C HIS A 45 10.44 -1.01 11.97
N VAL A 46 10.21 -2.19 11.41
CA VAL A 46 10.28 -2.41 9.95
C VAL A 46 8.92 -2.18 9.30
N MET A 47 8.83 -1.21 8.39
CA MET A 47 7.80 -1.13 7.36
C MET A 47 8.34 -1.83 6.12
N VAL A 48 7.61 -2.77 5.53
CA VAL A 48 8.19 -3.66 4.53
C VAL A 48 7.43 -3.64 3.21
N TYR A 49 8.12 -3.27 2.12
CA TYR A 49 7.62 -3.43 0.76
C TYR A 49 7.54 -4.92 0.40
N CYS A 50 6.41 -5.36 -0.10
CA CYS A 50 6.15 -6.77 -0.41
C CYS A 50 5.27 -6.94 -1.66
N SER A 51 5.18 -8.20 -2.12
CA SER A 51 4.17 -8.57 -3.11
C SER A 51 2.75 -8.47 -2.51
N ASP A 52 1.76 -8.57 -3.38
CA ASP A 52 0.35 -8.64 -3.00
C ASP A 52 -0.10 -10.06 -2.59
N ASP A 53 0.82 -10.91 -2.16
CA ASP A 53 0.52 -12.26 -1.64
C ASP A 53 0.05 -12.18 -0.18
N PRO A 54 -1.21 -12.54 0.13
CA PRO A 54 -1.75 -12.45 1.49
C PRO A 54 -1.03 -13.34 2.50
N ILE A 55 -0.47 -14.48 2.07
CA ILE A 55 0.25 -15.39 2.95
C ILE A 55 1.59 -14.79 3.36
N GLN A 56 2.32 -14.23 2.40
CA GLN A 56 3.60 -13.58 2.66
C GLN A 56 3.44 -12.29 3.47
N ALA A 57 2.38 -11.51 3.22
CA ALA A 57 2.06 -10.35 4.04
C ALA A 57 1.82 -10.73 5.51
N LYS A 58 1.08 -11.82 5.76
CA LYS A 58 0.87 -12.37 7.11
C LYS A 58 2.19 -12.84 7.74
N MET A 59 3.06 -13.52 7.01
CA MET A 59 4.37 -13.95 7.53
C MET A 59 5.22 -12.75 7.97
N LEU A 60 5.19 -11.65 7.22
CA LEU A 60 5.92 -10.42 7.58
C LEU A 60 5.36 -9.79 8.87
N GLU A 61 4.05 -9.81 9.07
CA GLU A 61 3.43 -9.37 10.32
C GLU A 61 3.87 -10.30 11.49
N GLU A 62 3.84 -11.62 11.29
CA GLU A 62 4.25 -12.61 12.31
C GLU A 62 5.73 -12.50 12.67
N ILE A 63 6.60 -12.09 11.76
CA ILE A 63 8.01 -11.74 12.03
C ILE A 63 8.14 -10.53 12.96
N GLY A 64 7.13 -9.64 12.99
CA GLY A 64 7.13 -8.44 13.82
C GLY A 64 7.33 -7.14 13.04
N CYS A 65 7.08 -7.13 11.74
CA CYS A 65 7.03 -5.89 10.98
C CYS A 65 5.90 -4.98 11.51
N VAL A 66 6.16 -3.69 11.62
CA VAL A 66 5.19 -2.71 12.17
C VAL A 66 4.21 -2.19 11.13
N ALA A 67 4.45 -2.43 9.85
CA ALA A 67 3.52 -2.19 8.75
C ALA A 67 3.87 -3.09 7.56
N VAL A 68 2.88 -3.51 6.79
CA VAL A 68 3.06 -4.19 5.50
C VAL A 68 2.68 -3.25 4.36
N MET A 69 3.49 -3.28 3.30
CA MET A 69 3.37 -2.35 2.19
C MET A 69 3.27 -3.12 0.85
N PRO A 70 2.10 -3.75 0.60
CA PRO A 70 1.90 -4.51 -0.63
C PRO A 70 1.87 -3.60 -1.86
N LEU A 71 2.45 -4.06 -2.97
CA LEU A 71 2.37 -3.37 -4.25
C LEU A 71 0.94 -3.39 -4.82
N ALA A 72 0.53 -2.31 -5.47
CA ALA A 72 -0.64 -2.28 -6.35
C ALA A 72 -0.28 -2.84 -7.74
N SER A 73 0.87 -2.42 -8.24
CA SER A 73 1.58 -2.89 -9.44
C SER A 73 3.05 -2.50 -9.32
N LEU A 74 3.85 -2.76 -10.34
CA LEU A 74 5.29 -2.53 -10.29
C LEU A 74 5.65 -1.06 -10.02
N ILE A 75 6.76 -0.86 -9.32
CA ILE A 75 7.29 0.47 -9.02
C ILE A 75 7.44 1.30 -10.31
N GLY A 76 6.86 2.48 -10.32
CA GLY A 76 6.93 3.39 -11.47
C GLY A 76 6.06 3.03 -12.67
N SER A 77 5.31 1.92 -12.64
CA SER A 77 4.49 1.48 -13.77
C SER A 77 3.25 2.33 -14.01
N GLY A 78 2.67 2.92 -12.95
CA GLY A 78 1.42 3.67 -13.06
C GLY A 78 0.21 2.83 -13.51
N MET A 79 0.27 1.52 -13.38
CA MET A 79 -0.79 0.60 -13.84
C MET A 79 -1.97 0.50 -12.87
N GLY A 80 -1.87 1.12 -11.70
CA GLY A 80 -2.92 1.11 -10.69
C GLY A 80 -3.04 -0.23 -9.95
N ILE A 81 -4.22 -0.47 -9.39
CA ILE A 81 -4.53 -1.67 -8.60
C ILE A 81 -4.85 -2.84 -9.53
N LEU A 82 -3.89 -3.75 -9.74
CA LEU A 82 -4.08 -4.90 -10.63
C LEU A 82 -4.86 -6.04 -9.97
N ASN A 83 -4.67 -6.25 -8.67
CA ASN A 83 -5.33 -7.32 -7.93
C ASN A 83 -6.00 -6.80 -6.65
N PRO A 84 -7.17 -6.18 -6.76
CA PRO A 84 -7.90 -5.66 -5.61
C PRO A 84 -8.33 -6.75 -4.64
N TRP A 85 -8.49 -7.99 -5.10
CA TRP A 85 -8.89 -9.12 -4.27
C TRP A 85 -7.80 -9.49 -3.26
N ASN A 86 -6.57 -9.64 -3.70
CA ASN A 86 -5.45 -9.93 -2.80
C ASN A 86 -5.23 -8.81 -1.78
N LEU A 87 -5.27 -7.54 -2.23
CA LEU A 87 -5.18 -6.40 -1.32
C LEU A 87 -6.28 -6.43 -0.27
N ARG A 88 -7.51 -6.74 -0.67
CA ARG A 88 -8.64 -6.87 0.26
C ARG A 88 -8.39 -7.98 1.30
N LEU A 89 -7.89 -9.14 0.87
CA LEU A 89 -7.54 -10.23 1.79
C LEU A 89 -6.44 -9.83 2.78
N ILE A 90 -5.43 -9.08 2.33
CA ILE A 90 -4.39 -8.55 3.21
C ILE A 90 -5.01 -7.59 4.23
N ILE A 91 -5.77 -6.61 3.78
CA ILE A 91 -6.39 -5.57 4.63
C ILE A 91 -7.31 -6.19 5.68
N ASP A 92 -8.18 -7.12 5.29
CA ASP A 92 -9.16 -7.74 6.18
C ASP A 92 -8.51 -8.61 7.28
N ASN A 93 -7.30 -9.11 7.07
CA ASN A 93 -6.62 -10.02 8.00
C ASN A 93 -5.45 -9.37 8.75
N ALA A 94 -4.93 -8.23 8.29
CA ALA A 94 -3.80 -7.55 8.92
C ALA A 94 -4.17 -6.97 10.29
N LYS A 95 -3.20 -7.05 11.23
CA LYS A 95 -3.26 -6.42 12.56
C LYS A 95 -2.31 -5.23 12.67
N VAL A 96 -1.56 -4.99 11.63
CA VAL A 96 -0.66 -3.84 11.47
C VAL A 96 -1.15 -2.98 10.32
N PRO A 97 -0.78 -1.69 10.24
CA PRO A 97 -1.15 -0.84 9.12
C PRO A 97 -0.76 -1.44 7.76
N VAL A 98 -1.69 -1.34 6.81
CA VAL A 98 -1.49 -1.72 5.41
C VAL A 98 -1.39 -0.45 4.57
N ILE A 99 -0.24 -0.23 3.98
CA ILE A 99 0.03 0.93 3.12
C ILE A 99 0.24 0.42 1.70
N VAL A 100 -0.67 0.72 0.80
CA VAL A 100 -0.49 0.33 -0.61
C VAL A 100 0.68 1.12 -1.19
N ASP A 101 1.69 0.39 -1.66
CA ASP A 101 2.94 0.93 -2.20
C ASP A 101 3.09 0.55 -3.67
N ALA A 102 3.73 1.42 -4.44
CA ALA A 102 4.04 1.20 -5.85
C ALA A 102 2.84 1.10 -6.82
N GLY A 103 3.06 1.52 -8.04
CA GLY A 103 2.14 1.32 -9.16
C GLY A 103 0.94 2.26 -9.23
N VAL A 104 0.68 3.08 -8.21
CA VAL A 104 -0.38 4.12 -8.28
C VAL A 104 -0.02 5.13 -9.36
N GLY A 105 -0.90 5.31 -10.34
CA GLY A 105 -0.67 6.17 -11.50
C GLY A 105 -1.50 7.45 -11.52
N THR A 106 -2.65 7.47 -10.85
CA THR A 106 -3.55 8.63 -10.82
C THR A 106 -4.43 8.63 -9.57
N ALA A 107 -5.19 9.69 -9.37
CA ALA A 107 -6.03 9.88 -8.19
C ALA A 107 -7.08 8.77 -8.01
N SER A 108 -7.65 8.22 -9.07
CA SER A 108 -8.60 7.11 -8.98
C SER A 108 -7.99 5.84 -8.38
N ASP A 109 -6.71 5.57 -8.63
CA ASP A 109 -6.04 4.41 -8.03
C ASP A 109 -5.90 4.58 -6.51
N ALA A 110 -5.59 5.80 -6.06
CA ALA A 110 -5.56 6.14 -4.64
C ALA A 110 -6.94 6.01 -3.99
N VAL A 111 -8.01 6.48 -4.67
CA VAL A 111 -9.40 6.29 -4.22
C VAL A 111 -9.70 4.81 -4.02
N ILE A 112 -9.43 3.98 -5.04
CA ILE A 112 -9.69 2.54 -4.98
C ILE A 112 -8.96 1.88 -3.81
N ALA A 113 -7.67 2.21 -3.60
CA ALA A 113 -6.88 1.68 -2.50
C ALA A 113 -7.54 2.02 -1.14
N LEU A 114 -7.92 3.28 -0.94
CA LEU A 114 -8.56 3.72 0.31
C LEU A 114 -9.98 3.16 0.48
N GLU A 115 -10.76 3.00 -0.60
CA GLU A 115 -12.07 2.32 -0.57
C GLU A 115 -11.96 0.83 -0.23
N LEU A 116 -10.84 0.18 -0.56
CA LEU A 116 -10.54 -1.18 -0.09
C LEU A 116 -10.29 -1.24 1.42
N GLY A 117 -9.94 -0.12 2.04
CA GLY A 117 -9.77 0.00 3.48
C GLY A 117 -8.32 0.02 3.96
N CYS A 118 -7.33 0.21 3.07
CA CYS A 118 -5.95 0.39 3.49
C CYS A 118 -5.78 1.66 4.34
N ASP A 119 -4.72 1.71 5.14
CA ASP A 119 -4.44 2.81 6.06
C ASP A 119 -3.75 3.98 5.37
N GLY A 120 -3.12 3.74 4.22
CA GLY A 120 -2.44 4.76 3.46
C GLY A 120 -2.00 4.29 2.08
N VAL A 121 -1.51 5.24 1.29
CA VAL A 121 -0.94 5.00 -0.04
C VAL A 121 0.40 5.74 -0.13
N LEU A 122 1.45 5.02 -0.48
CA LEU A 122 2.72 5.62 -0.84
C LEU A 122 2.76 5.90 -2.34
N MET A 123 3.03 7.14 -2.74
CA MET A 123 3.06 7.54 -4.13
C MET A 123 4.19 8.55 -4.38
N ASN A 124 4.87 8.42 -5.51
CA ASN A 124 5.92 9.34 -5.94
C ASN A 124 5.84 9.59 -7.45
N THR A 125 6.16 8.58 -8.26
CA THR A 125 6.32 8.70 -9.73
C THR A 125 5.09 9.28 -10.41
N ALA A 126 3.89 8.90 -10.00
CA ALA A 126 2.64 9.42 -10.53
C ALA A 126 2.51 10.95 -10.40
N ILE A 127 3.06 11.51 -9.34
CA ILE A 127 3.07 12.96 -9.12
C ILE A 127 4.23 13.58 -9.90
N ALA A 128 5.45 13.04 -9.73
CA ALA A 128 6.67 13.61 -10.29
C ALA A 128 6.66 13.63 -11.84
N HIS A 129 6.10 12.60 -12.48
CA HIS A 129 6.03 12.46 -13.93
C HIS A 129 4.72 12.97 -14.56
N ALA A 130 3.80 13.52 -13.76
CA ALA A 130 2.60 14.15 -14.30
C ALA A 130 2.96 15.39 -15.12
N LYS A 131 2.17 15.69 -16.14
CA LYS A 131 2.33 16.95 -16.94
C LYS A 131 2.24 18.20 -16.06
N ASN A 132 1.49 18.14 -14.95
CA ASN A 132 1.41 19.17 -13.94
C ASN A 132 1.49 18.51 -12.56
N PRO A 133 2.70 18.39 -11.97
CA PRO A 133 2.91 17.71 -10.70
C PRO A 133 2.14 18.32 -9.52
N VAL A 134 2.06 19.64 -9.47
CA VAL A 134 1.34 20.36 -8.39
C VAL A 134 -0.16 20.06 -8.43
N LEU A 135 -0.74 20.07 -9.62
CA LEU A 135 -2.15 19.75 -9.81
C LEU A 135 -2.41 18.26 -9.50
N MET A 136 -1.50 17.36 -9.91
CA MET A 136 -1.60 15.93 -9.61
C MET A 136 -1.50 15.69 -8.11
N ALA A 137 -0.59 16.33 -7.39
CA ALA A 137 -0.50 16.23 -5.94
C ALA A 137 -1.80 16.67 -5.24
N SER A 138 -2.41 17.76 -5.71
CA SER A 138 -3.72 18.20 -5.22
C SER A 138 -4.82 17.18 -5.51
N ALA A 139 -4.82 16.57 -6.70
CA ALA A 139 -5.79 15.53 -7.07
C ALA A 139 -5.61 14.27 -6.22
N MET A 140 -4.37 13.83 -6.00
CA MET A 140 -4.03 12.68 -5.15
C MET A 140 -4.50 12.88 -3.71
N LYS A 141 -4.23 14.07 -3.13
CA LYS A 141 -4.73 14.41 -1.78
C LYS A 141 -6.25 14.24 -1.69
N LYS A 142 -6.99 14.85 -2.61
CA LYS A 142 -8.47 14.74 -2.65
C LYS A 142 -8.93 13.29 -2.87
N GLY A 143 -8.21 12.52 -3.69
CA GLY A 143 -8.48 11.10 -3.92
C GLY A 143 -8.34 10.27 -2.65
N VAL A 144 -7.26 10.46 -1.89
CA VAL A 144 -7.04 9.81 -0.61
C VAL A 144 -8.15 10.17 0.40
N GLU A 145 -8.46 11.44 0.52
CA GLU A 145 -9.54 11.93 1.42
C GLU A 145 -10.89 11.31 1.03
N ALA A 146 -11.29 11.40 -0.25
CA ALA A 146 -12.55 10.87 -0.74
C ALA A 146 -12.66 9.34 -0.59
N GLY A 147 -11.60 8.59 -0.90
CA GLY A 147 -11.59 7.14 -0.75
C GLY A 147 -11.73 6.71 0.72
N ARG A 148 -11.05 7.42 1.64
CA ARG A 148 -11.18 7.17 3.08
C ARG A 148 -12.58 7.48 3.60
N GLU A 149 -13.16 8.60 3.20
CA GLU A 149 -14.53 8.97 3.57
C GLU A 149 -15.55 7.95 3.03
N ALA A 150 -15.40 7.51 1.78
CA ALA A 150 -16.26 6.49 1.18
C ALA A 150 -16.17 5.14 1.92
N TYR A 151 -14.98 4.72 2.31
CA TYR A 151 -14.77 3.52 3.13
C TYR A 151 -15.48 3.63 4.48
N LEU A 152 -15.30 4.75 5.19
CA LEU A 152 -15.91 4.98 6.52
C LEU A 152 -17.43 5.13 6.44
N ALA A 153 -17.94 5.75 5.39
CA ALA A 153 -19.39 5.87 5.15
C ALA A 153 -20.07 4.53 4.90
N GLY A 154 -19.32 3.57 4.37
CA GLY A 154 -19.82 2.26 3.99
C GLY A 154 -20.55 2.24 2.65
N ARG A 155 -20.11 1.35 1.77
CA ARG A 155 -20.72 1.19 0.44
C ARG A 155 -22.12 0.57 0.57
N MET A 156 -23.09 1.06 -0.21
CA MET A 156 -24.40 0.40 -0.36
C MET A 156 -24.23 -1.02 -0.93
N PRO A 157 -25.08 -1.99 -0.53
CA PRO A 157 -25.06 -3.34 -1.09
C PRO A 157 -25.24 -3.34 -2.61
N ARG A 158 -24.47 -4.16 -3.31
CA ARG A 158 -24.66 -4.38 -4.75
C ARG A 158 -25.94 -5.18 -4.96
N LYS A 159 -26.80 -4.71 -5.85
CA LYS A 159 -28.02 -5.43 -6.27
C LYS A 159 -27.85 -5.90 -7.71
N LEU A 160 -28.25 -7.14 -8.03
CA LEU A 160 -28.17 -7.70 -9.39
C LEU A 160 -29.31 -7.22 -10.27
N TYR A 161 -30.42 -6.79 -9.67
CA TYR A 161 -31.62 -6.34 -10.36
C TYR A 161 -31.99 -4.93 -9.93
N SER A 162 -33.03 -4.38 -10.57
CA SER A 162 -33.46 -3.01 -10.36
C SER A 162 -33.54 -2.63 -8.89
N ALA A 163 -32.97 -1.48 -8.60
CA ALA A 163 -33.07 -0.86 -7.31
C ALA A 163 -34.48 -0.36 -7.04
N ASP A 164 -34.77 -0.10 -5.78
CA ASP A 164 -35.90 0.72 -5.40
C ASP A 164 -35.77 2.08 -6.07
N PRO A 165 -36.85 2.72 -6.57
CA PRO A 165 -36.78 4.03 -7.17
C PRO A 165 -36.16 5.03 -6.19
N SER A 166 -35.31 5.94 -6.71
CA SER A 166 -34.68 6.98 -5.89
C SER A 166 -35.66 8.08 -5.47
N SER A 167 -36.83 8.12 -6.12
CA SER A 167 -37.92 9.05 -5.77
C SER A 167 -39.11 8.26 -5.26
N PRO A 168 -39.79 8.70 -4.18
CA PRO A 168 -41.03 8.10 -3.76
C PRO A 168 -42.06 8.25 -4.87
N THR A 169 -42.71 7.13 -5.24
CA THR A 169 -43.85 7.11 -6.15
C THR A 169 -45.10 7.57 -5.43
#